data_e9b40348ebeac881851a8345ac23979a
#
_entry.id   e9b40348ebeac881851a8345ac23979a
#
_cell.length_a   1.000
_cell.length_b   1.000
_cell.length_c   1.000
_cell.angle_alpha   90.00
_cell.angle_beta   90.00
_cell.angle_gamma   90.00
#
_symmetry.space_group_name_H-M   'P 1'
#
loop_
_entity.id
_entity.type
_entity.pdbx_description
1 polymer ?
#
loop_
_entity_poly.entity_id
_entity_poly.type
_entity_poly.pdbx_seq_one_letter_code
_entity_poly.pdbx_strand_id
1 'polypeptide(L)'
;MSEKSFDVIVIGAGPGGYHAAIRASQLGLTVGLVEKDDGTGIGGLGGVCLNWGCIPSKSLLKNAELLNEMRNPEEWGFSFKEFKADISKAIDRSRAV
;
A
#
# COMPACT_ATOMS: atom_id res chain seq x y z
N MET A 1 -22.79 -27.57 9.31
CA MET A 1 -21.58 -26.85 8.84
C MET A 1 -20.75 -27.79 8.00
N SER A 2 -20.37 -27.38 6.82
CA SER A 2 -19.46 -28.15 6.00
C SER A 2 -18.02 -27.87 6.44
N GLU A 3 -17.25 -28.92 6.60
CA GLU A 3 -15.81 -28.78 6.81
C GLU A 3 -15.15 -28.32 5.53
N LYS A 4 -14.17 -27.45 5.67
CA LYS A 4 -13.32 -27.00 4.56
C LYS A 4 -11.92 -27.57 4.76
N SER A 5 -11.34 -28.09 3.70
CA SER A 5 -9.99 -28.64 3.74
C SER A 5 -9.08 -27.86 2.81
N PHE A 6 -7.88 -27.54 3.31
CA PHE A 6 -6.85 -26.82 2.58
C PHE A 6 -5.52 -27.53 2.70
N ASP A 7 -4.72 -27.50 1.65
CA ASP A 7 -3.34 -27.98 1.71
C ASP A 7 -2.47 -27.07 2.58
N VAL A 8 -2.72 -25.76 2.49
CA VAL A 8 -1.99 -24.74 3.25
C VAL A 8 -2.96 -23.71 3.80
N ILE A 9 -2.80 -23.35 5.06
CA ILE A 9 -3.51 -22.23 5.67
C ILE A 9 -2.48 -21.18 6.07
N VAL A 10 -2.66 -19.96 5.59
CA VAL A 10 -1.81 -18.81 5.93
C VAL A 10 -2.57 -17.92 6.89
N ILE A 11 -1.99 -17.64 8.04
CA ILE A 11 -2.58 -16.77 9.06
C ILE A 11 -1.90 -15.42 8.99
N GLY A 12 -2.67 -14.42 8.60
CA GLY A 12 -2.21 -13.06 8.39
C GLY A 12 -2.03 -12.73 6.91
N ALA A 13 -2.72 -11.69 6.46
CA ALA A 13 -2.75 -11.26 5.06
C ALA A 13 -1.88 -10.02 4.80
N GLY A 14 -0.82 -9.83 5.56
CA GLY A 14 0.22 -8.85 5.27
C GLY A 14 1.11 -9.30 4.11
N PRO A 15 2.18 -8.54 3.79
CA PRO A 15 3.03 -8.87 2.63
C PRO A 15 3.62 -10.27 2.64
N GLY A 16 4.05 -10.78 3.77
CA GLY A 16 4.53 -12.16 3.89
C GLY A 16 3.42 -13.18 3.64
N GLY A 17 2.24 -12.92 4.18
CA GLY A 17 1.10 -13.83 4.09
C GLY A 17 0.52 -13.91 2.69
N TYR A 18 0.16 -12.79 2.08
CA TYR A 18 -0.45 -12.85 0.75
C TYR A 18 0.53 -13.32 -0.33
N HIS A 19 1.81 -13.00 -0.23
CA HIS A 19 2.82 -13.54 -1.14
C HIS A 19 2.91 -15.07 -1.04
N ALA A 20 2.95 -15.60 0.18
CA ALA A 20 2.97 -17.04 0.42
C ALA A 20 1.72 -17.73 -0.12
N ALA A 21 0.55 -17.15 0.14
CA ALA A 21 -0.73 -17.68 -0.32
C ALA A 21 -0.83 -17.70 -1.85
N ILE A 22 -0.44 -16.62 -2.49
CA ILE A 22 -0.44 -16.52 -3.97
C ILE A 22 0.51 -17.55 -4.57
N ARG A 23 1.72 -17.66 -4.05
CA ARG A 23 2.70 -18.60 -4.58
C ARG A 23 2.26 -20.05 -4.38
N ALA A 24 1.75 -20.39 -3.22
CA ALA A 24 1.21 -21.73 -2.97
C ALA A 24 0.07 -22.08 -3.94
N SER A 25 -0.82 -21.12 -4.19
CA SER A 25 -1.91 -21.28 -5.14
C SER A 25 -1.39 -21.47 -6.58
N GLN A 26 -0.39 -20.71 -6.99
CA GLN A 26 0.25 -20.86 -8.30
C GLN A 26 0.88 -22.25 -8.48
N LEU A 27 1.33 -22.86 -7.39
CA LEU A 27 1.88 -24.22 -7.41
C LEU A 27 0.83 -25.32 -7.39
N GLY A 28 -0.45 -24.97 -7.46
CA GLY A 28 -1.55 -25.92 -7.55
C GLY A 28 -2.10 -26.38 -6.20
N LEU A 29 -1.67 -25.77 -5.09
CA LEU A 29 -2.17 -26.10 -3.78
C LEU A 29 -3.48 -25.35 -3.48
N THR A 30 -4.34 -26.01 -2.68
CA THR A 30 -5.52 -25.31 -2.12
C THR A 30 -5.09 -24.51 -0.91
N VAL A 31 -5.38 -23.20 -0.90
CA VAL A 31 -4.88 -22.28 0.10
C VAL A 31 -6.03 -21.56 0.80
N GLY A 32 -6.00 -21.56 2.14
CA GLY A 32 -6.83 -20.68 2.95
C GLY A 32 -5.98 -19.52 3.48
N LEU A 33 -6.51 -18.32 3.39
CA LEU A 33 -5.88 -17.12 3.93
C LEU A 33 -6.80 -16.53 4.98
N VAL A 34 -6.28 -16.36 6.19
CA VAL A 34 -7.04 -15.84 7.33
C VAL A 34 -6.49 -14.48 7.74
N GLU A 35 -7.37 -13.49 7.79
CA GLU A 35 -7.05 -12.14 8.24
C GLU A 35 -8.00 -11.74 9.38
N LYS A 36 -7.45 -11.18 10.45
CA LYS A 36 -8.25 -10.76 11.61
C LYS A 36 -9.01 -9.45 11.36
N ASP A 37 -8.52 -8.63 10.44
CA ASP A 37 -9.11 -7.34 10.13
C ASP A 37 -10.23 -7.53 9.11
N ASP A 38 -11.42 -7.04 9.42
CA ASP A 38 -12.59 -7.19 8.57
C ASP A 38 -12.66 -6.19 7.40
N GLY A 39 -11.67 -5.30 7.31
CA GLY A 39 -11.63 -4.30 6.26
C GLY A 39 -12.44 -3.05 6.52
N THR A 40 -13.02 -2.90 7.71
CA THR A 40 -13.70 -1.66 8.08
C THR A 40 -12.67 -0.59 8.43
N GLY A 41 -12.86 0.62 7.93
CA GLY A 41 -11.90 1.69 8.13
C GLY A 41 -10.64 1.54 7.28
N ILE A 42 -9.50 1.74 7.88
CA ILE A 42 -8.19 1.60 7.22
C ILE A 42 -7.60 0.25 7.61
N GLY A 43 -7.98 -0.79 6.91
CA GLY A 43 -7.51 -2.12 7.25
C GLY A 43 -7.93 -3.15 6.20
N GLY A 44 -7.80 -4.43 6.56
CA GLY A 44 -8.16 -5.55 5.72
C GLY A 44 -6.95 -6.28 5.14
N LEU A 45 -7.15 -6.92 4.01
CA LEU A 45 -6.09 -7.64 3.31
C LEU A 45 -4.93 -6.70 2.95
N GLY A 46 -3.71 -7.19 3.07
CA GLY A 46 -2.52 -6.43 2.75
C GLY A 46 -1.73 -5.95 3.95
N GLY A 47 -2.32 -5.98 5.13
CA GLY A 47 -1.67 -5.63 6.40
C GLY A 47 -1.31 -4.16 6.52
N VAL A 48 -0.42 -3.86 7.46
CA VAL A 48 0.02 -2.48 7.74
C VAL A 48 0.68 -1.84 6.52
N CYS A 49 1.54 -2.57 5.83
CA CYS A 49 2.29 -2.02 4.69
C CYS A 49 1.38 -1.48 3.60
N LEU A 50 0.37 -2.25 3.20
CA LEU A 50 -0.55 -1.85 2.14
C LEU A 50 -1.49 -0.73 2.57
N ASN A 51 -2.04 -0.85 3.78
CA ASN A 51 -3.18 -0.04 4.19
C ASN A 51 -2.79 1.27 4.87
N TRP A 52 -1.72 1.27 5.67
CA TRP A 52 -1.35 2.45 6.46
C TRP A 52 0.13 2.52 6.82
N GLY A 53 0.96 1.79 6.10
CA GLY A 53 2.41 1.77 6.29
C GLY A 53 3.17 2.16 5.03
N CYS A 54 3.79 1.18 4.38
CA CYS A 54 4.74 1.39 3.29
C CYS A 54 4.18 2.20 2.12
N ILE A 55 2.99 1.86 1.65
CA ILE A 55 2.42 2.49 0.45
C ILE A 55 2.02 3.94 0.72
N PRO A 56 1.23 4.25 1.75
CA PRO A 56 0.94 5.64 2.09
C PRO A 56 2.19 6.46 2.41
N SER A 57 3.15 5.88 3.12
CA SER A 57 4.40 6.56 3.46
C SER A 57 5.21 6.92 2.22
N LYS A 58 5.38 5.99 1.29
CA LYS A 58 6.09 6.24 0.03
C LYS A 58 5.38 7.27 -0.83
N SER A 59 4.05 7.27 -0.83
CA SER A 59 3.27 8.29 -1.52
C SER A 59 3.57 9.69 -0.97
N LEU A 60 3.57 9.85 0.35
CA LEU A 60 3.89 11.13 0.99
C LEU A 60 5.35 11.54 0.78
N LEU A 61 6.28 10.58 0.83
CA LEU A 61 7.69 10.84 0.56
C LEU A 61 7.91 11.33 -0.87
N LYS A 62 7.16 10.80 -1.84
CA LYS A 62 7.23 11.28 -3.22
C LYS A 62 6.75 12.72 -3.34
N ASN A 63 5.71 13.10 -2.61
CA ASN A 63 5.26 14.49 -2.54
C ASN A 63 6.35 15.40 -1.96
N ALA A 64 7.04 14.96 -0.90
CA ALA A 64 8.12 15.71 -0.28
C ALA A 64 9.32 15.88 -1.24
N GLU A 65 9.66 14.83 -1.97
CA GLU A 65 10.72 14.85 -2.99
C GLU A 65 10.41 15.88 -4.08
N LEU A 66 9.19 15.84 -4.63
CA LEU A 66 8.75 16.78 -5.66
C LEU A 66 8.76 18.22 -5.15
N LEU A 67 8.33 18.45 -3.90
CA LEU A 67 8.38 19.76 -3.29
C LEU A 67 9.81 20.28 -3.18
N ASN A 68 10.74 19.42 -2.78
CA ASN A 68 12.14 19.78 -2.69
C ASN A 68 12.74 20.13 -4.06
N GLU A 69 12.41 19.36 -5.08
CA GLU A 69 12.81 19.66 -6.46
C GLU A 69 12.23 21.00 -6.96
N MET A 70 10.98 21.27 -6.66
CA MET A 70 10.31 22.52 -7.05
C MET A 70 10.86 23.76 -6.35
N ARG A 71 11.55 23.61 -5.21
CA ARG A 71 12.23 24.72 -4.54
C ARG A 71 13.47 25.17 -5.29
N ASN A 72 14.05 24.30 -6.12
CA ASN A 72 15.24 24.57 -6.93
C ASN A 72 14.96 24.20 -8.38
N PRO A 73 13.94 24.78 -9.01
CA PRO A 73 13.50 24.34 -10.35
C PRO A 73 14.54 24.62 -11.44
N GLU A 74 15.37 25.63 -11.25
CA GLU A 74 16.38 26.03 -12.23
C GLU A 74 17.43 24.95 -12.47
N GLU A 75 17.76 24.17 -11.44
CA GLU A 75 18.66 23.02 -11.57
C GLU A 75 18.14 21.99 -12.56
N TRP A 76 16.82 21.93 -12.72
CA TRP A 76 16.13 21.01 -13.62
C TRP A 76 15.70 21.62 -14.93
N GLY A 77 16.09 22.89 -15.18
CA GLY A 77 15.74 23.60 -16.39
C GLY A 77 14.31 24.12 -16.43
N PHE A 78 13.66 24.25 -15.28
CA PHE A 78 12.30 24.75 -15.18
C PHE A 78 12.26 26.14 -14.51
N SER A 79 11.25 26.91 -14.86
CA SER A 79 10.93 28.17 -14.19
C SER A 79 9.42 28.35 -14.12
N PHE A 80 8.94 28.94 -13.02
CA PHE A 80 7.52 29.26 -12.85
C PHE A 80 7.39 30.48 -11.94
N LYS A 81 6.30 31.22 -12.09
CA LYS A 81 6.07 32.47 -11.36
C LYS A 81 5.42 32.25 -10.00
N GLU A 82 4.59 31.22 -9.87
CA GLU A 82 3.83 30.96 -8.66
C GLU A 82 3.88 29.49 -8.32
N PHE A 83 4.04 29.21 -7.03
CA PHE A 83 4.08 27.86 -6.49
C PHE A 83 3.17 27.78 -5.28
N LYS A 84 2.25 26.81 -5.30
CA LYS A 84 1.34 26.52 -4.20
C LYS A 84 1.40 25.04 -3.86
N ALA A 85 1.44 24.74 -2.57
CA ALA A 85 1.37 23.37 -2.06
C ALA A 85 0.11 23.20 -1.21
N ASP A 86 -0.58 22.07 -1.40
CA ASP A 86 -1.78 21.73 -0.66
C ASP A 86 -1.60 20.35 -0.02
N ILE A 87 -1.39 20.35 1.29
CA ILE A 87 -1.16 19.12 2.06
C ILE A 87 -2.38 18.21 2.06
N SER A 88 -3.60 18.75 1.99
CA SER A 88 -4.81 17.93 1.97
C SER A 88 -4.88 17.03 0.75
N LYS A 89 -4.46 17.53 -0.41
CA LYS A 89 -4.39 16.75 -1.65
C LYS A 89 -3.33 15.64 -1.57
N ALA A 90 -2.20 15.91 -0.91
CA ALA A 90 -1.16 14.92 -0.70
C ALA A 90 -1.67 13.78 0.20
N ILE A 91 -2.39 14.12 1.25
CA ILE A 91 -3.01 13.14 2.17
C ILE A 91 -4.05 12.31 1.41
N ASP A 92 -4.94 12.94 0.68
CA ASP A 92 -5.97 12.25 -0.10
C ASP A 92 -5.36 11.27 -1.10
N ARG A 93 -4.31 11.70 -1.82
CA ARG A 93 -3.59 10.83 -2.74
C ARG A 93 -2.95 9.64 -2.03
N SER A 94 -2.36 9.85 -0.85
CA SER A 94 -1.72 8.78 -0.09
C SER A 94 -2.71 7.69 0.35
N ARG A 95 -3.98 8.07 0.50
CA ARG A 95 -5.07 7.15 0.86
C ARG A 95 -5.69 6.47 -0.36
N ALA A 96 -5.63 7.13 -1.52
CA ALA A 96 -6.21 6.62 -2.76
C ALA A 96 -5.30 5.61 -3.48
N VAL A 97 -4.01 5.67 -3.22
CA VAL A 97 -3.04 4.73 -3.79
C VAL A 97 -3.19 3.36 -3.13
#